data_8f3a4073b7715aebfa51bc01ab4fa170
#
_entry.id   8f3a4073b7715aebfa51bc01ab4fa170
#
_cell.length_a   1.000
_cell.length_b   1.000
_cell.length_c   1.000
_cell.angle_alpha   90.00
_cell.angle_beta   90.00
_cell.angle_gamma   90.00
#
_symmetry.space_group_name_H-M   'P 1'
#
loop_
_entity.id
_entity.type
_entity.pdbx_description
1 polymer ?
#
loop_
_entity_poly.entity_id
_entity_poly.type
_entity_poly.pdbx_seq_one_letter_code
_entity_poly.pdbx_strand_id
1 'polypeptide(L)'
;MKTYTIAVLPGDGIGPEVIAQAVRVLEAVGERFELRFAFETLPVGAAGVAAARDPLPPETRAAVVRSAAVLLGAVGDPSLDHAPRELRPETGLLALRKLLDVYANLRPVTVHQALLYCSPLKPERLHGVDVLIVRELTGGLYYGEPRRRAATSATNTLTYTAAEIERVARMAFEAARGRRRLVTSVDKANVLEVSQLWREIVTRVARDYPTVRLEHVYVDTAAMRLITDPATFDVILTENMFGDILSDEAAVLAGSLGLLPSASLGDGPGLFEPVHGSAPPLAGKDVANPIGAIASVALLLRHGLKLREAADAVDGAIAATLDAGARTQDLARPGESSIGTAAMGARVAELILAEALEGRS
;
A
#
# COMPACT_ATOMS: atom_id res chain seq x y z
N MET A 1 -10.21 -28.28 5.22
CA MET A 1 -9.55 -26.98 5.51
C MET A 1 -9.09 -26.39 4.18
N LYS A 2 -9.47 -25.16 3.86
CA LYS A 2 -9.07 -24.50 2.60
C LYS A 2 -7.62 -24.01 2.73
N THR A 3 -6.77 -24.34 1.77
CA THR A 3 -5.39 -23.85 1.69
C THR A 3 -5.31 -22.65 0.75
N TYR A 4 -4.70 -21.57 1.19
CA TYR A 4 -4.43 -20.38 0.40
C TYR A 4 -2.94 -20.33 0.05
N THR A 5 -2.60 -20.38 -1.23
CA THR A 5 -1.23 -20.21 -1.70
C THR A 5 -0.92 -18.71 -1.79
N ILE A 6 0.09 -18.26 -1.08
CA ILE A 6 0.56 -16.87 -1.07
C ILE A 6 1.94 -16.82 -1.74
N ALA A 7 2.07 -16.08 -2.83
CA ALA A 7 3.37 -15.77 -3.39
C ALA A 7 4.04 -14.70 -2.51
N VAL A 8 5.18 -15.02 -1.94
CA VAL A 8 5.95 -14.12 -1.07
C VAL A 8 7.16 -13.62 -1.84
N LEU A 9 7.21 -12.31 -2.06
CA LEU A 9 8.26 -11.62 -2.78
C LEU A 9 9.02 -10.69 -1.83
N PRO A 10 10.05 -11.16 -1.12
CA PRO A 10 10.76 -10.33 -0.14
C PRO A 10 11.37 -9.07 -0.75
N GLY A 11 11.91 -9.17 -1.97
CA GLY A 11 12.52 -8.06 -2.69
C GLY A 11 13.88 -7.67 -2.14
N ASP A 12 14.11 -6.36 -2.00
CA ASP A 12 15.41 -5.75 -1.78
C ASP A 12 15.49 -5.03 -0.41
N GLY A 13 16.71 -4.75 0.04
CA GLY A 13 16.97 -3.92 1.23
C GLY A 13 16.33 -4.49 2.51
N ILE A 14 15.44 -3.69 3.16
CA ILE A 14 14.71 -4.11 4.37
C ILE A 14 13.54 -5.05 4.05
N GLY A 15 13.18 -5.25 2.78
CA GLY A 15 12.05 -6.08 2.35
C GLY A 15 12.04 -7.47 2.99
N PRO A 16 13.16 -8.25 2.95
CA PRO A 16 13.22 -9.57 3.59
C PRO A 16 12.91 -9.55 5.09
N GLU A 17 13.39 -8.52 5.82
CA GLU A 17 13.19 -8.41 7.27
C GLU A 17 11.72 -8.14 7.63
N VAL A 18 11.09 -7.18 6.96
CA VAL A 18 9.70 -6.79 7.25
C VAL A 18 8.70 -7.86 6.78
N ILE A 19 8.99 -8.54 5.66
CA ILE A 19 8.15 -9.64 5.14
C ILE A 19 8.23 -10.88 6.03
N ALA A 20 9.38 -11.17 6.62
CA ALA A 20 9.48 -12.26 7.59
C ALA A 20 8.51 -12.06 8.77
N GLN A 21 8.27 -10.81 9.20
CA GLN A 21 7.31 -10.52 10.25
C GLN A 21 5.85 -10.60 9.75
N ALA A 22 5.58 -10.18 8.53
CA ALA A 22 4.28 -10.33 7.89
C ALA A 22 3.89 -11.82 7.72
N VAL A 23 4.82 -12.68 7.32
CA VAL A 23 4.63 -14.14 7.24
C VAL A 23 4.36 -14.73 8.63
N ARG A 24 5.15 -14.35 9.66
CA ARG A 24 4.91 -14.77 11.06
C ARG A 24 3.48 -14.44 11.52
N VAL A 25 2.98 -13.26 11.17
CA VAL A 25 1.61 -12.84 11.51
C VAL A 25 0.59 -13.69 10.76
N LEU A 26 0.79 -14.01 9.47
CA LEU A 26 -0.06 -14.94 8.72
C LEU A 26 -0.08 -16.34 9.35
N GLU A 27 1.06 -16.83 9.85
CA GLU A 27 1.13 -18.11 10.57
C GLU A 27 0.30 -18.08 11.85
N ALA A 28 0.41 -17.02 12.67
CA ALA A 28 -0.40 -16.83 13.87
C ALA A 28 -1.91 -16.74 13.56
N VAL A 29 -2.29 -16.04 12.49
CA VAL A 29 -3.66 -16.00 11.97
C VAL A 29 -4.11 -17.41 11.55
N GLY A 30 -3.24 -18.16 10.87
CA GLY A 30 -3.53 -19.55 10.46
C GLY A 30 -3.86 -20.45 11.65
N GLU A 31 -3.09 -20.34 12.73
CA GLU A 31 -3.31 -21.08 13.97
C GLU A 31 -4.62 -20.65 14.66
N ARG A 32 -4.84 -19.35 14.84
CA ARG A 32 -6.02 -18.82 15.53
C ARG A 32 -7.34 -19.17 14.83
N PHE A 33 -7.38 -19.02 13.50
CA PHE A 33 -8.61 -19.16 12.71
C PHE A 33 -8.73 -20.51 11.98
N GLU A 34 -7.86 -21.47 12.28
CA GLU A 34 -7.82 -22.79 11.64
C GLU A 34 -7.71 -22.71 10.11
N LEU A 35 -6.94 -21.74 9.62
CA LEU A 35 -6.67 -21.52 8.20
C LEU A 35 -5.32 -22.14 7.81
N ARG A 36 -5.15 -22.51 6.53
CA ARG A 36 -3.88 -23.00 6.03
C ARG A 36 -3.33 -22.06 4.96
N PHE A 37 -2.15 -21.50 5.21
CA PHE A 37 -1.39 -20.75 4.23
C PHE A 37 -0.21 -21.58 3.73
N ALA A 38 -0.02 -21.62 2.40
CA ALA A 38 1.16 -22.18 1.76
C ALA A 38 1.96 -21.03 1.14
N PHE A 39 3.19 -20.84 1.58
CA PHE A 39 4.05 -19.75 1.14
C PHE A 39 5.00 -20.23 0.03
N GLU A 40 5.02 -19.51 -1.09
CA GLU A 40 5.96 -19.71 -2.19
C GLU A 40 6.86 -18.47 -2.28
N THR A 41 8.10 -18.58 -1.79
CA THR A 41 9.05 -17.45 -1.76
C THR A 41 9.84 -17.38 -3.06
N LEU A 42 9.83 -16.22 -3.71
CA LEU A 42 10.37 -16.01 -5.06
C LEU A 42 11.12 -14.67 -5.15
N PRO A 43 12.16 -14.59 -5.99
CA PRO A 43 12.93 -13.37 -6.16
C PRO A 43 12.21 -12.35 -7.04
N VAL A 44 12.39 -11.06 -6.71
CA VAL A 44 11.93 -9.90 -7.48
C VAL A 44 12.88 -8.72 -7.24
N GLY A 45 12.88 -7.73 -8.11
CA GLY A 45 13.74 -6.56 -7.98
C GLY A 45 15.21 -6.87 -8.26
N ALA A 46 16.12 -6.33 -7.48
CA ALA A 46 17.54 -6.61 -7.59
C ALA A 46 17.87 -8.09 -7.31
N ALA A 47 17.15 -8.70 -6.36
CA ALA A 47 17.25 -10.14 -6.09
C ALA A 47 16.87 -10.97 -7.34
N GLY A 48 15.87 -10.54 -8.12
CA GLY A 48 15.50 -11.15 -9.39
C GLY A 48 16.59 -11.00 -10.45
N VAL A 49 17.17 -9.81 -10.56
CA VAL A 49 18.30 -9.55 -11.47
C VAL A 49 19.50 -10.41 -11.10
N ALA A 50 19.83 -10.55 -9.83
CA ALA A 50 20.92 -11.41 -9.37
C ALA A 50 20.67 -12.89 -9.68
N ALA A 51 19.43 -13.36 -9.51
CA ALA A 51 19.08 -14.77 -9.71
C ALA A 51 18.95 -15.14 -11.21
N ALA A 52 18.36 -14.28 -12.05
CA ALA A 52 17.94 -14.62 -13.40
C ALA A 52 18.25 -13.54 -14.46
N ARG A 53 18.92 -12.43 -14.11
CA ARG A 53 19.12 -11.25 -14.96
C ARG A 53 17.79 -10.64 -15.47
N ASP A 54 16.75 -10.80 -14.68
CA ASP A 54 15.40 -10.27 -14.93
C ASP A 54 14.83 -9.78 -13.59
N PRO A 55 14.40 -8.49 -13.43
CA PRO A 55 13.82 -8.00 -12.20
C PRO A 55 12.48 -8.64 -11.84
N LEU A 56 11.85 -9.36 -12.77
CA LEU A 56 10.68 -10.21 -12.53
C LEU A 56 10.85 -11.55 -13.26
N PRO A 57 11.57 -12.53 -12.67
CA PRO A 57 11.91 -13.79 -13.34
C PRO A 57 10.68 -14.57 -13.84
N PRO A 58 10.83 -15.39 -14.92
CA PRO A 58 9.73 -16.19 -15.47
C PRO A 58 9.05 -17.09 -14.44
N GLU A 59 9.78 -17.67 -13.50
CA GLU A 59 9.25 -18.48 -12.42
C GLU A 59 8.35 -17.65 -11.50
N THR A 60 8.80 -16.45 -11.10
CA THR A 60 8.01 -15.50 -10.30
C THR A 60 6.74 -15.11 -11.03
N ARG A 61 6.81 -14.79 -12.33
CA ARG A 61 5.63 -14.47 -13.16
C ARG A 61 4.59 -15.61 -13.13
N ALA A 62 5.04 -16.85 -13.28
CA ALA A 62 4.15 -18.01 -13.29
C ALA A 62 3.51 -18.23 -11.92
N ALA A 63 4.25 -18.04 -10.83
CA ALA A 63 3.79 -18.25 -9.47
C ALA A 63 2.73 -17.22 -9.04
N VAL A 64 2.99 -15.93 -9.30
CA VAL A 64 2.07 -14.85 -8.84
C VAL A 64 0.70 -14.95 -9.47
N VAL A 65 0.60 -15.39 -10.73
CA VAL A 65 -0.69 -15.53 -11.43
C VAL A 65 -1.55 -16.66 -10.87
N ARG A 66 -0.92 -17.75 -10.38
CA ARG A 66 -1.65 -18.91 -9.81
C ARG A 66 -1.90 -18.79 -8.30
N SER A 67 -1.30 -17.81 -7.62
CA SER A 67 -1.45 -17.62 -6.19
C SER A 67 -2.81 -16.99 -5.83
N ALA A 68 -3.25 -17.17 -4.59
CA ALA A 68 -4.45 -16.51 -4.07
C ALA A 68 -4.23 -15.01 -3.78
N ALA A 69 -2.98 -14.65 -3.46
CA ALA A 69 -2.54 -13.28 -3.23
C ALA A 69 -1.02 -13.20 -3.33
N VAL A 70 -0.49 -12.00 -3.56
CA VAL A 70 0.93 -11.70 -3.61
C VAL A 70 1.29 -10.77 -2.45
N LEU A 71 2.26 -11.16 -1.62
CA LEU A 71 2.81 -10.35 -0.54
C LEU A 71 4.22 -9.92 -0.94
N LEU A 72 4.42 -8.60 -1.09
CA LEU A 72 5.68 -8.01 -1.54
C LEU A 72 6.30 -7.16 -0.42
N GLY A 73 7.61 -7.25 -0.24
CA GLY A 73 8.35 -6.43 0.71
C GLY A 73 8.68 -5.06 0.14
N ALA A 74 9.84 -4.92 -0.46
CA ALA A 74 10.25 -3.66 -1.08
C ALA A 74 11.12 -3.93 -2.31
N VAL A 75 11.14 -2.98 -3.25
CA VAL A 75 11.93 -3.07 -4.47
C VAL A 75 12.77 -1.81 -4.62
N GLY A 76 14.02 -1.99 -5.04
CA GLY A 76 14.95 -0.90 -5.31
C GLY A 76 16.36 -1.17 -4.76
N ASP A 77 17.37 -0.97 -5.62
CA ASP A 77 18.78 -1.06 -5.24
C ASP A 77 19.56 0.03 -5.98
N PRO A 78 20.18 1.00 -5.25
CA PRO A 78 20.95 2.09 -5.87
C PRO A 78 22.08 1.62 -6.78
N SER A 79 22.61 0.41 -6.59
CA SER A 79 23.65 -0.16 -7.46
C SER A 79 23.16 -0.38 -8.91
N LEU A 80 21.84 -0.45 -9.11
CA LEU A 80 21.19 -0.65 -10.40
C LEU A 80 20.59 0.63 -11.01
N ASP A 81 20.72 1.80 -10.38
CA ASP A 81 20.18 3.07 -10.89
C ASP A 81 20.71 3.45 -12.28
N HIS A 82 21.96 3.08 -12.58
CA HIS A 82 22.61 3.31 -13.86
C HIS A 82 22.55 2.11 -14.83
N ALA A 83 21.91 1.00 -14.40
CA ALA A 83 21.72 -0.17 -15.27
C ALA A 83 20.76 0.16 -16.44
N PRO A 84 20.81 -0.61 -17.53
CA PRO A 84 19.77 -0.58 -18.56
C PRO A 84 18.39 -0.68 -17.94
N ARG A 85 17.41 0.06 -18.51
CA ARG A 85 16.06 0.18 -17.93
C ARG A 85 15.41 -1.17 -17.63
N GLU A 86 15.61 -2.14 -18.50
CA GLU A 86 15.07 -3.50 -18.39
C GLU A 86 15.61 -4.28 -17.17
N LEU A 87 16.75 -3.87 -16.61
CA LEU A 87 17.36 -4.48 -15.45
C LEU A 87 17.11 -3.69 -14.14
N ARG A 88 16.40 -2.56 -14.21
CA ARG A 88 16.11 -1.80 -13.01
C ARG A 88 15.01 -2.46 -12.18
N PRO A 89 15.17 -2.56 -10.86
CA PRO A 89 14.19 -3.17 -9.96
C PRO A 89 12.76 -2.66 -10.16
N GLU A 90 12.58 -1.35 -10.32
CA GLU A 90 11.28 -0.68 -10.50
C GLU A 90 10.57 -1.14 -11.79
N THR A 91 11.33 -1.51 -12.83
CA THR A 91 10.75 -2.07 -14.06
C THR A 91 10.08 -3.42 -13.79
N GLY A 92 10.64 -4.23 -12.88
CA GLY A 92 10.04 -5.47 -12.42
C GLY A 92 8.72 -5.24 -11.67
N LEU A 93 8.67 -4.24 -10.79
CA LEU A 93 7.45 -3.88 -10.05
C LEU A 93 6.33 -3.40 -11.00
N LEU A 94 6.66 -2.53 -11.95
CA LEU A 94 5.68 -2.08 -12.94
C LEU A 94 5.17 -3.23 -13.82
N ALA A 95 6.06 -4.16 -14.20
CA ALA A 95 5.68 -5.35 -14.95
C ALA A 95 4.80 -6.30 -14.14
N LEU A 96 5.07 -6.45 -12.82
CA LEU A 96 4.26 -7.24 -11.90
C LEU A 96 2.84 -6.68 -11.77
N ARG A 97 2.69 -5.38 -11.55
CA ARG A 97 1.39 -4.69 -11.46
C ARG A 97 0.58 -4.85 -12.73
N LYS A 98 1.23 -4.74 -13.89
CA LYS A 98 0.59 -4.96 -15.19
C LYS A 98 0.20 -6.42 -15.42
N LEU A 99 1.06 -7.37 -15.03
CA LEU A 99 0.78 -8.81 -15.15
C LEU A 99 -0.44 -9.23 -14.34
N LEU A 100 -0.60 -8.68 -13.13
CA LEU A 100 -1.72 -8.95 -12.23
C LEU A 100 -2.98 -8.13 -12.55
N ASP A 101 -2.90 -7.16 -13.47
CA ASP A 101 -3.95 -6.17 -13.79
C ASP A 101 -4.54 -5.49 -12.54
N VAL A 102 -3.67 -5.10 -11.61
CA VAL A 102 -4.06 -4.46 -10.36
C VAL A 102 -4.18 -2.94 -10.56
N TYR A 103 -5.33 -2.51 -11.04
CA TYR A 103 -5.57 -1.13 -11.49
C TYR A 103 -5.92 -0.14 -10.36
N ALA A 104 -6.34 -0.61 -9.20
CA ALA A 104 -6.71 0.24 -8.07
C ALA A 104 -5.78 -0.01 -6.88
N ASN A 105 -5.00 0.99 -6.50
CA ASN A 105 -4.12 0.94 -5.34
C ASN A 105 -4.79 1.66 -4.17
N LEU A 106 -5.04 0.93 -3.11
CA LEU A 106 -5.66 1.38 -1.87
C LEU A 106 -4.56 1.65 -0.84
N ARG A 107 -4.45 2.89 -0.37
CA ARG A 107 -3.51 3.34 0.66
C ARG A 107 -4.30 3.97 1.82
N PRO A 108 -4.65 3.21 2.86
CA PRO A 108 -5.26 3.78 4.06
C PRO A 108 -4.22 4.56 4.86
N VAL A 109 -4.62 5.74 5.34
CA VAL A 109 -3.85 6.60 6.22
C VAL A 109 -4.69 6.88 7.45
N THR A 110 -4.34 6.23 8.55
CA THR A 110 -4.94 6.43 9.86
C THR A 110 -3.90 6.94 10.84
N VAL A 111 -4.32 7.79 11.77
CA VAL A 111 -3.44 8.32 12.80
C VAL A 111 -3.73 7.61 14.12
N HIS A 112 -2.76 6.86 14.63
CA HIS A 112 -2.89 6.17 15.89
C HIS A 112 -2.71 7.14 17.07
N GLN A 113 -3.63 7.13 18.05
CA GLN A 113 -3.62 8.08 19.17
C GLN A 113 -2.31 8.05 19.97
N ALA A 114 -1.74 6.87 20.19
CA ALA A 114 -0.46 6.72 20.87
C ALA A 114 0.76 7.25 20.09
N LEU A 115 0.57 7.64 18.83
CA LEU A 115 1.63 8.12 17.91
C LEU A 115 1.44 9.57 17.44
N LEU A 116 0.49 10.32 17.99
CA LEU A 116 0.24 11.72 17.60
C LEU A 116 1.51 12.58 17.62
N TYR A 117 2.43 12.28 18.50
CA TYR A 117 3.71 13.00 18.63
C TYR A 117 4.71 12.71 17.51
N CYS A 118 4.53 11.63 16.73
CA CYS A 118 5.40 11.30 15.59
C CYS A 118 5.11 12.18 14.37
N SER A 119 3.91 12.72 14.27
CA SER A 119 3.56 13.63 13.17
C SER A 119 4.16 15.03 13.41
N PRO A 120 4.63 15.72 12.36
CA PRO A 120 5.06 17.10 12.45
C PRO A 120 3.90 18.09 12.59
N LEU A 121 2.64 17.64 12.40
CA LEU A 121 1.46 18.48 12.55
C LEU A 121 1.01 18.55 14.01
N LYS A 122 0.31 19.64 14.32
CA LYS A 122 -0.30 19.80 15.64
C LYS A 122 -1.35 18.70 15.89
N PRO A 123 -1.44 18.12 17.09
CA PRO A 123 -2.39 17.06 17.42
C PRO A 123 -3.84 17.38 17.06
N GLU A 124 -4.26 18.66 17.19
CA GLU A 124 -5.62 19.11 16.88
C GLU A 124 -5.98 18.93 15.40
N ARG A 125 -4.98 18.88 14.50
CA ARG A 125 -5.17 18.63 13.08
C ARG A 125 -5.29 17.14 12.73
N LEU A 126 -4.89 16.28 13.65
CA LEU A 126 -4.81 14.84 13.44
C LEU A 126 -6.03 14.09 13.99
N HIS A 127 -6.86 14.73 14.81
CA HIS A 127 -8.05 14.10 15.35
C HIS A 127 -9.04 13.69 14.26
N GLY A 128 -9.44 12.41 14.27
CA GLY A 128 -10.42 11.87 13.34
C GLY A 128 -9.90 11.70 11.90
N VAL A 129 -8.59 11.80 11.69
CA VAL A 129 -7.98 11.50 10.40
C VAL A 129 -8.06 10.00 10.13
N ASP A 130 -8.85 9.67 9.12
CA ASP A 130 -9.00 8.33 8.55
C ASP A 130 -9.30 8.52 7.06
N VAL A 131 -8.27 8.48 6.24
CA VAL A 131 -8.32 8.74 4.81
C VAL A 131 -7.96 7.47 4.05
N LEU A 132 -8.74 7.14 3.03
CA LEU A 132 -8.38 6.11 2.07
C LEU A 132 -8.04 6.76 0.73
N ILE A 133 -6.81 6.63 0.27
CA ILE A 133 -6.43 7.06 -1.08
C ILE A 133 -6.61 5.88 -2.03
N VAL A 134 -7.43 6.08 -3.06
CA VAL A 134 -7.64 5.15 -4.17
C VAL A 134 -6.96 5.76 -5.40
N ARG A 135 -5.78 5.23 -5.70
CA ARG A 135 -4.91 5.63 -6.80
C ARG A 135 -5.15 4.71 -7.99
N GLU A 136 -5.41 5.26 -9.17
CA GLU A 136 -5.29 4.46 -10.41
C GLU A 136 -3.83 4.06 -10.60
N LEU A 137 -3.56 2.79 -10.95
CA LEU A 137 -2.21 2.24 -10.84
C LEU A 137 -1.59 1.78 -12.17
N THR A 138 -2.36 1.59 -13.22
CA THR A 138 -1.91 0.92 -14.46
C THR A 138 -1.96 1.80 -15.69
N GLY A 139 -2.38 3.05 -15.57
CA GLY A 139 -2.45 4.04 -16.62
C GLY A 139 -1.61 5.30 -16.37
N GLY A 140 -1.92 6.34 -17.10
CA GLY A 140 -1.37 7.67 -16.91
C GLY A 140 0.08 7.83 -17.35
N LEU A 141 0.76 8.79 -16.72
CA LEU A 141 2.11 9.20 -17.10
C LEU A 141 3.16 8.09 -16.96
N TYR A 142 2.96 7.14 -16.03
CA TYR A 142 3.91 6.07 -15.76
C TYR A 142 3.88 4.98 -16.84
N TYR A 143 2.80 4.86 -17.59
CA TYR A 143 2.60 3.84 -18.64
C TYR A 143 2.38 4.42 -20.04
N GLY A 144 2.09 5.71 -20.15
CA GLY A 144 1.77 6.36 -21.42
C GLY A 144 2.92 6.31 -22.44
N GLU A 145 2.55 6.10 -23.68
CA GLU A 145 3.45 6.14 -24.84
C GLU A 145 2.96 7.19 -25.86
N PRO A 146 3.83 7.81 -26.66
CA PRO A 146 5.29 7.62 -26.73
C PRO A 146 6.04 8.28 -25.57
N ARG A 147 7.16 7.67 -25.17
CA ARG A 147 8.14 8.30 -24.29
C ARG A 147 9.51 8.32 -24.96
N ARG A 148 10.16 9.48 -24.91
CA ARG A 148 11.43 9.70 -25.61
C ARG A 148 12.38 10.51 -24.75
N ARG A 149 13.67 10.24 -24.89
CA ARG A 149 14.74 11.05 -24.31
C ARG A 149 15.81 11.29 -25.36
N ALA A 150 16.10 12.54 -25.63
CA ALA A 150 17.22 13.01 -26.44
C ALA A 150 18.22 13.74 -25.54
N ALA A 151 19.33 14.23 -26.09
CA ALA A 151 20.35 14.97 -25.34
C ALA A 151 19.81 16.27 -24.73
N THR A 152 18.85 16.93 -25.40
CA THR A 152 18.34 18.26 -25.02
C THR A 152 16.83 18.30 -24.81
N SER A 153 16.12 17.17 -24.94
CA SER A 153 14.67 17.12 -24.75
C SER A 153 14.23 15.75 -24.25
N ALA A 154 13.13 15.72 -23.51
CA ALA A 154 12.47 14.49 -23.10
C ALA A 154 10.95 14.65 -23.17
N THR A 155 10.24 13.57 -23.48
CA THR A 155 8.78 13.55 -23.57
C THR A 155 8.24 12.33 -22.85
N ASN A 156 7.19 12.54 -22.06
CA ASN A 156 6.32 11.51 -21.54
C ASN A 156 4.87 11.83 -21.91
N THR A 157 4.07 10.82 -22.18
CA THR A 157 2.65 10.97 -22.53
C THR A 157 1.77 10.62 -21.33
N LEU A 158 0.82 11.49 -21.02
CA LEU A 158 -0.25 11.23 -20.06
C LEU A 158 -1.51 10.86 -20.84
N THR A 159 -2.01 9.66 -20.67
CA THR A 159 -3.23 9.17 -21.35
C THR A 159 -4.05 8.34 -20.37
N TYR A 160 -5.36 8.55 -20.41
CA TYR A 160 -6.38 7.72 -19.78
C TYR A 160 -7.55 7.47 -20.72
N THR A 161 -8.07 6.25 -20.68
CA THR A 161 -9.33 5.90 -21.33
C THR A 161 -10.51 6.02 -20.35
N ALA A 162 -11.72 6.16 -20.88
CA ALA A 162 -12.93 6.18 -20.07
C ALA A 162 -13.10 4.91 -19.22
N ALA A 163 -12.69 3.75 -19.76
CA ALA A 163 -12.79 2.47 -19.06
C ALA A 163 -11.82 2.37 -17.85
N GLU A 164 -10.58 2.86 -17.99
CA GLU A 164 -9.62 2.91 -16.88
C GLU A 164 -10.10 3.81 -15.75
N ILE A 165 -10.66 4.98 -16.09
CA ILE A 165 -11.21 5.91 -15.09
C ILE A 165 -12.45 5.30 -14.42
N GLU A 166 -13.36 4.69 -15.19
CA GLU A 166 -14.60 4.12 -14.67
C GLU A 166 -14.33 3.00 -13.67
N ARG A 167 -13.42 2.06 -13.98
CA ARG A 167 -13.14 0.91 -13.11
C ARG A 167 -12.55 1.32 -11.75
N VAL A 168 -11.62 2.29 -11.72
CA VAL A 168 -11.06 2.78 -10.46
C VAL A 168 -12.05 3.66 -9.69
N ALA A 169 -12.89 4.44 -10.38
CA ALA A 169 -13.94 5.24 -9.75
C ALA A 169 -14.96 4.33 -9.04
N ARG A 170 -15.43 3.25 -9.68
CA ARG A 170 -16.32 2.27 -9.04
C ARG A 170 -15.71 1.70 -7.77
N MET A 171 -14.42 1.36 -7.77
CA MET A 171 -13.71 0.87 -6.59
C MET A 171 -13.73 1.90 -5.45
N ALA A 172 -13.51 3.19 -5.75
CA ALA A 172 -13.53 4.27 -4.76
C ALA A 172 -14.93 4.49 -4.18
N PHE A 173 -15.97 4.49 -5.01
CA PHE A 173 -17.36 4.63 -4.55
C PHE A 173 -17.80 3.44 -3.70
N GLU A 174 -17.45 2.20 -4.06
CA GLU A 174 -17.72 1.01 -3.24
C GLU A 174 -17.00 1.08 -1.88
N ALA A 175 -15.75 1.51 -1.86
CA ALA A 175 -15.02 1.73 -0.61
C ALA A 175 -15.72 2.78 0.27
N ALA A 176 -16.16 3.89 -0.31
CA ALA A 176 -16.83 4.98 0.41
C ALA A 176 -18.18 4.57 1.02
N ARG A 177 -18.91 3.60 0.42
CA ARG A 177 -20.19 3.10 0.97
C ARG A 177 -20.07 2.53 2.37
N GLY A 178 -18.95 1.91 2.67
CA GLY A 178 -18.63 1.34 4.00
C GLY A 178 -17.98 2.32 4.97
N ARG A 179 -17.78 3.57 4.55
CA ARG A 179 -17.10 4.63 5.30
C ARG A 179 -18.01 5.85 5.49
N ARG A 180 -17.46 7.08 5.49
CA ARG A 180 -18.23 8.34 5.72
C ARG A 180 -19.02 8.80 4.48
N ARG A 181 -19.01 8.01 3.41
CA ARG A 181 -19.78 8.23 2.18
C ARG A 181 -19.42 9.51 1.43
N LEU A 182 -18.12 9.83 1.38
CA LEU A 182 -17.59 10.95 0.63
C LEU A 182 -16.46 10.45 -0.29
N VAL A 183 -16.57 10.74 -1.58
CA VAL A 183 -15.47 10.63 -2.55
C VAL A 183 -15.01 12.03 -2.93
N THR A 184 -13.75 12.34 -2.66
CA THR A 184 -13.07 13.52 -3.16
C THR A 184 -12.25 13.13 -4.38
N SER A 185 -12.74 13.45 -5.56
CA SER A 185 -12.05 13.24 -6.83
C SER A 185 -11.02 14.35 -7.05
N VAL A 186 -9.75 13.98 -7.10
CA VAL A 186 -8.64 14.91 -7.22
C VAL A 186 -8.07 14.89 -8.64
N ASP A 187 -8.00 16.06 -9.26
CA ASP A 187 -7.63 16.25 -10.66
C ASP A 187 -6.95 17.62 -10.93
N LYS A 188 -6.61 17.90 -12.18
CA LYS A 188 -6.11 19.21 -12.66
C LYS A 188 -6.94 19.69 -13.87
N ALA A 189 -8.27 19.58 -13.80
CA ALA A 189 -9.19 19.83 -14.92
C ALA A 189 -9.21 21.29 -15.43
N ASN A 190 -8.65 22.23 -14.66
CA ASN A 190 -8.47 23.61 -15.12
C ASN A 190 -7.35 23.77 -16.17
N VAL A 191 -6.51 22.73 -16.38
CA VAL A 191 -5.36 22.78 -17.30
C VAL A 191 -5.29 21.58 -18.24
N LEU A 192 -5.64 20.36 -17.75
CA LEU A 192 -5.38 19.12 -18.45
C LEU A 192 -6.68 18.51 -19.04
N GLU A 193 -6.68 18.23 -20.35
CA GLU A 193 -7.76 17.53 -21.05
C GLU A 193 -8.06 16.16 -20.42
N VAL A 194 -7.01 15.43 -20.04
CA VAL A 194 -7.13 14.12 -19.36
C VAL A 194 -7.89 14.26 -18.04
N SER A 195 -7.66 15.32 -17.29
CA SER A 195 -8.36 15.59 -16.04
C SER A 195 -9.81 16.05 -16.26
N GLN A 196 -10.12 16.69 -17.39
CA GLN A 196 -11.49 17.00 -17.76
C GLN A 196 -12.27 15.71 -18.03
N LEU A 197 -11.72 14.80 -18.86
CA LEU A 197 -12.32 13.49 -19.08
C LEU A 197 -12.48 12.71 -17.76
N TRP A 198 -11.45 12.74 -16.89
CA TRP A 198 -11.53 12.13 -15.56
C TRP A 198 -12.74 12.61 -14.77
N ARG A 199 -12.92 13.91 -14.67
CA ARG A 199 -14.03 14.55 -13.94
C ARG A 199 -15.39 14.17 -14.52
N GLU A 200 -15.52 14.16 -15.86
CA GLU A 200 -16.75 13.76 -16.56
C GLU A 200 -17.14 12.31 -16.25
N ILE A 201 -16.17 11.38 -16.34
CA ILE A 201 -16.41 9.96 -16.09
C ILE A 201 -16.74 9.71 -14.63
N VAL A 202 -15.98 10.29 -13.68
CA VAL A 202 -16.24 10.14 -12.24
C VAL A 202 -17.64 10.69 -11.88
N THR A 203 -18.02 11.84 -12.46
CA THR A 203 -19.37 12.40 -12.28
C THR A 203 -20.48 11.48 -12.83
N ARG A 204 -20.20 10.80 -13.95
CA ARG A 204 -21.13 9.81 -14.52
C ARG A 204 -21.29 8.61 -13.59
N VAL A 205 -20.17 8.04 -13.10
CA VAL A 205 -20.17 6.90 -12.17
C VAL A 205 -20.89 7.23 -10.87
N ALA A 206 -20.75 8.46 -10.34
CA ALA A 206 -21.40 8.88 -9.10
C ALA A 206 -22.93 8.73 -9.13
N ARG A 207 -23.57 8.76 -10.31
CA ARG A 207 -25.03 8.57 -10.46
C ARG A 207 -25.49 7.17 -10.02
N ASP A 208 -24.62 6.19 -10.11
CA ASP A 208 -24.88 4.81 -9.68
C ASP A 208 -24.77 4.66 -8.14
N TYR A 209 -24.25 5.70 -7.44
CA TYR A 209 -23.99 5.70 -6.00
C TYR A 209 -24.67 6.89 -5.28
N PRO A 210 -26.02 6.99 -5.31
CA PRO A 210 -26.74 8.18 -4.83
C PRO A 210 -26.59 8.45 -3.33
N THR A 211 -26.09 7.48 -2.55
CA THR A 211 -25.82 7.64 -1.11
C THR A 211 -24.42 8.13 -0.79
N VAL A 212 -23.55 8.26 -1.80
CA VAL A 212 -22.16 8.71 -1.65
C VAL A 212 -22.03 10.12 -2.24
N ARG A 213 -21.58 11.07 -1.44
CA ARG A 213 -21.30 12.43 -1.89
C ARG A 213 -20.03 12.45 -2.74
N LEU A 214 -20.06 13.17 -3.85
CA LEU A 214 -18.89 13.47 -4.67
C LEU A 214 -18.53 14.95 -4.54
N GLU A 215 -17.25 15.23 -4.34
CA GLU A 215 -16.67 16.55 -4.56
C GLU A 215 -15.47 16.44 -5.51
N HIS A 216 -15.23 17.47 -6.33
CA HIS A 216 -14.04 17.59 -7.18
C HIS A 216 -13.12 18.66 -6.60
N VAL A 217 -11.85 18.31 -6.43
CA VAL A 217 -10.82 19.22 -5.88
C VAL A 217 -9.59 19.20 -6.79
N TYR A 218 -9.03 20.36 -7.06
CA TYR A 218 -7.75 20.42 -7.77
C TYR A 218 -6.62 19.88 -6.90
N VAL A 219 -5.63 19.21 -7.52
CA VAL A 219 -4.54 18.53 -6.82
C VAL A 219 -3.76 19.45 -5.89
N ASP A 220 -3.50 20.69 -6.29
CA ASP A 220 -2.83 21.71 -5.48
C ASP A 220 -3.66 22.09 -4.24
N THR A 221 -4.98 22.17 -4.36
CA THR A 221 -5.88 22.40 -3.22
C THR A 221 -5.95 21.16 -2.32
N ALA A 222 -5.94 19.95 -2.89
CA ALA A 222 -5.94 18.71 -2.12
C ALA A 222 -4.65 18.58 -1.28
N ALA A 223 -3.49 18.89 -1.85
CA ALA A 223 -2.21 18.93 -1.15
C ALA A 223 -2.24 19.91 0.04
N MET A 224 -2.74 21.13 -0.15
CA MET A 224 -2.90 22.06 0.97
C MET A 224 -3.86 21.54 2.04
N ARG A 225 -5.01 20.94 1.65
CA ARG A 225 -6.02 20.42 2.59
C ARG A 225 -5.51 19.22 3.37
N LEU A 226 -4.66 18.37 2.81
CA LEU A 226 -4.03 17.27 3.54
C LEU A 226 -3.21 17.77 4.74
N ILE A 227 -2.62 18.95 4.66
CA ILE A 227 -1.86 19.56 5.75
C ILE A 227 -2.74 20.39 6.69
N THR A 228 -3.71 21.13 6.14
CA THR A 228 -4.47 22.11 6.93
C THR A 228 -5.72 21.53 7.57
N ASP A 229 -6.36 20.55 6.93
CA ASP A 229 -7.63 19.98 7.37
C ASP A 229 -7.85 18.55 6.84
N PRO A 230 -6.93 17.59 7.16
CA PRO A 230 -6.95 16.24 6.61
C PRO A 230 -8.20 15.44 6.97
N ALA A 231 -8.82 15.70 8.13
CA ALA A 231 -10.00 14.98 8.62
C ALA A 231 -11.26 15.20 7.72
N THR A 232 -11.24 16.20 6.83
CA THR A 232 -12.32 16.44 5.87
C THR A 232 -12.37 15.42 4.74
N PHE A 233 -11.26 14.72 4.46
CA PHE A 233 -11.22 13.66 3.45
C PHE A 233 -11.71 12.32 4.03
N ASP A 234 -12.45 11.57 3.23
CA ASP A 234 -12.82 10.18 3.50
C ASP A 234 -12.14 9.25 2.47
N VAL A 235 -12.61 9.27 1.22
CA VAL A 235 -11.95 8.55 0.13
C VAL A 235 -11.46 9.57 -0.89
N ILE A 236 -10.15 9.60 -1.13
CA ILE A 236 -9.53 10.37 -2.20
C ILE A 236 -9.41 9.45 -3.41
N LEU A 237 -10.01 9.85 -4.54
CA LEU A 237 -9.88 9.18 -5.82
C LEU A 237 -9.02 10.03 -6.75
N THR A 238 -7.94 9.47 -7.31
CA THR A 238 -7.03 10.23 -8.17
C THR A 238 -6.26 9.36 -9.15
N GLU A 239 -5.68 10.02 -10.17
CA GLU A 239 -4.83 9.39 -11.16
C GLU A 239 -3.47 8.96 -10.56
N ASN A 240 -2.68 8.23 -11.34
CA ASN A 240 -1.49 7.52 -10.92
C ASN A 240 -0.43 8.43 -10.26
N MET A 241 0.03 9.46 -10.95
CA MET A 241 1.10 10.33 -10.45
C MET A 241 0.64 11.20 -9.28
N PHE A 242 -0.57 11.78 -9.34
CA PHE A 242 -1.10 12.57 -8.23
C PHE A 242 -1.33 11.69 -7.00
N GLY A 243 -1.82 10.45 -7.19
CA GLY A 243 -2.02 9.50 -6.12
C GLY A 243 -0.71 9.07 -5.45
N ASP A 244 0.37 8.97 -6.21
CA ASP A 244 1.70 8.69 -5.67
C ASP A 244 2.15 9.81 -4.74
N ILE A 245 2.14 11.05 -5.23
CA ILE A 245 2.59 12.22 -4.49
C ILE A 245 1.74 12.48 -3.24
N LEU A 246 0.41 12.50 -3.41
CA LEU A 246 -0.52 12.80 -2.31
C LEU A 246 -0.51 11.72 -1.22
N SER A 247 -0.27 10.45 -1.57
CA SER A 247 -0.21 9.40 -0.56
C SER A 247 1.08 9.46 0.27
N ASP A 248 2.20 9.88 -0.32
CA ASP A 248 3.45 10.09 0.41
C ASP A 248 3.36 11.35 1.29
N GLU A 249 2.68 12.41 0.82
CA GLU A 249 2.34 13.56 1.64
C GLU A 249 1.45 13.16 2.81
N ALA A 250 0.40 12.38 2.55
CA ALA A 250 -0.52 11.90 3.59
C ALA A 250 0.17 10.95 4.60
N ALA A 251 1.24 10.26 4.21
CA ALA A 251 2.03 9.41 5.10
C ALA A 251 2.61 10.19 6.29
N VAL A 252 2.92 11.46 6.09
CA VAL A 252 3.42 12.36 7.14
C VAL A 252 2.42 12.53 8.29
N LEU A 253 1.11 12.39 8.02
CA LEU A 253 0.06 12.45 9.04
C LEU A 253 0.20 11.32 10.05
N ALA A 254 0.52 10.11 9.61
CA ALA A 254 0.72 8.94 10.47
C ALA A 254 2.03 8.98 11.28
N GLY A 255 2.97 9.83 10.90
CA GLY A 255 4.25 10.06 11.58
C GLY A 255 5.40 9.15 11.15
N SER A 256 5.15 8.06 10.45
CA SER A 256 6.17 7.21 9.84
C SER A 256 5.64 6.49 8.61
N LEU A 257 6.45 6.46 7.55
CA LEU A 257 6.17 5.70 6.34
C LEU A 257 6.13 4.18 6.61
N GLY A 258 6.87 3.73 7.65
CA GLY A 258 6.91 2.34 8.09
C GLY A 258 5.59 1.80 8.69
N LEU A 259 4.60 2.67 8.93
CA LEU A 259 3.27 2.29 9.43
C LEU A 259 2.28 1.96 8.32
N LEU A 260 2.54 2.37 7.07
CA LEU A 260 1.51 2.42 6.05
C LEU A 260 1.48 1.18 5.16
N PRO A 261 0.32 0.50 5.09
CA PRO A 261 0.08 -0.59 4.18
C PRO A 261 -0.41 -0.10 2.83
N SER A 262 -0.37 -1.00 1.85
CA SER A 262 -0.94 -0.79 0.53
C SER A 262 -1.54 -2.09 -0.02
N ALA A 263 -2.66 -1.96 -0.72
CA ALA A 263 -3.29 -3.05 -1.46
C ALA A 263 -3.54 -2.61 -2.90
N SER A 264 -2.93 -3.28 -3.85
CA SER A 264 -3.21 -3.11 -5.28
C SER A 264 -4.17 -4.19 -5.73
N LEU A 265 -5.33 -3.80 -6.20
CA LEU A 265 -6.47 -4.68 -6.51
C LEU A 265 -6.88 -4.56 -7.98
N GLY A 266 -7.38 -5.67 -8.51
CA GLY A 266 -7.90 -5.82 -9.84
C GLY A 266 -8.82 -7.04 -9.91
N ASP A 267 -8.93 -7.64 -11.10
CA ASP A 267 -9.77 -8.82 -11.30
C ASP A 267 -9.04 -10.14 -10.97
N GLY A 268 -7.72 -10.09 -10.82
CA GLY A 268 -6.87 -11.22 -10.48
C GLY A 268 -6.39 -11.22 -9.01
N PRO A 269 -5.30 -11.95 -8.72
CA PRO A 269 -4.66 -11.91 -7.40
C PRO A 269 -4.24 -10.48 -7.03
N GLY A 270 -4.61 -10.04 -5.83
CA GLY A 270 -4.17 -8.74 -5.31
C GLY A 270 -2.69 -8.76 -4.93
N LEU A 271 -2.05 -7.58 -5.03
CA LEU A 271 -0.68 -7.33 -4.58
C LEU A 271 -0.73 -6.47 -3.31
N PHE A 272 -0.10 -6.97 -2.24
CA PHE A 272 -0.10 -6.34 -0.92
C PHE A 272 1.34 -6.06 -0.49
N GLU A 273 1.63 -4.80 -0.18
CA GLU A 273 2.98 -4.31 0.06
C GLU A 273 2.95 -3.12 1.03
N PRO A 274 3.98 -2.91 1.88
CA PRO A 274 4.10 -1.64 2.61
C PRO A 274 4.35 -0.48 1.62
N VAL A 275 4.05 0.75 2.03
CA VAL A 275 4.26 1.93 1.18
C VAL A 275 5.75 2.32 1.08
N HIS A 276 6.54 2.01 2.12
CA HIS A 276 7.97 2.34 2.16
C HIS A 276 8.78 1.59 1.10
N GLY A 277 9.90 2.18 0.67
CA GLY A 277 10.88 1.57 -0.23
C GLY A 277 11.82 0.59 0.47
N SER A 278 12.87 0.19 -0.25
CA SER A 278 13.87 -0.80 0.19
C SER A 278 14.81 -0.33 1.32
N ALA A 279 14.96 0.97 1.53
CA ALA A 279 15.80 1.58 2.57
C ALA A 279 17.13 0.85 2.82
N PRO A 280 18.02 0.73 1.81
CA PRO A 280 19.23 -0.10 1.90
C PRO A 280 20.14 0.21 3.11
N PRO A 281 20.25 1.47 3.58
CA PRO A 281 21.06 1.79 4.76
C PRO A 281 20.59 1.11 6.06
N LEU A 282 19.34 0.64 6.13
CA LEU A 282 18.76 -0.01 7.30
C LEU A 282 18.81 -1.54 7.22
N ALA A 283 19.07 -2.10 6.05
CA ALA A 283 19.04 -3.55 5.81
C ALA A 283 20.03 -4.31 6.71
N GLY A 284 19.60 -5.43 7.27
CA GLY A 284 20.40 -6.31 8.15
C GLY A 284 20.64 -5.78 9.56
N LYS A 285 19.97 -4.68 9.95
CA LYS A 285 20.19 -4.04 11.27
C LYS A 285 19.11 -4.31 12.30
N ASP A 286 18.04 -5.01 11.93
CA ASP A 286 16.86 -5.26 12.79
C ASP A 286 16.26 -3.97 13.39
N VAL A 287 16.20 -2.90 12.60
CA VAL A 287 15.68 -1.57 13.04
C VAL A 287 14.48 -1.09 12.22
N ALA A 288 14.19 -1.74 11.08
CA ALA A 288 13.08 -1.36 10.23
C ALA A 288 11.73 -1.61 10.91
N ASN A 289 10.79 -0.69 10.72
CA ASN A 289 9.43 -0.84 11.23
C ASN A 289 8.63 -1.84 10.35
N PRO A 290 8.18 -3.00 10.87
CA PRO A 290 7.48 -3.99 10.07
C PRO A 290 5.96 -3.77 10.03
N ILE A 291 5.42 -2.75 10.72
CA ILE A 291 3.97 -2.57 10.88
C ILE A 291 3.28 -2.37 9.54
N GLY A 292 3.86 -1.62 8.61
CA GLY A 292 3.29 -1.44 7.27
C GLY A 292 3.14 -2.76 6.50
N ALA A 293 4.14 -3.65 6.59
CA ALA A 293 4.08 -4.98 5.99
C ALA A 293 3.03 -5.87 6.71
N ILE A 294 2.95 -5.81 8.04
CA ILE A 294 1.96 -6.54 8.84
C ILE A 294 0.54 -6.00 8.56
N ALA A 295 0.35 -4.69 8.49
CA ALA A 295 -0.93 -4.09 8.13
C ALA A 295 -1.34 -4.41 6.68
N SER A 296 -0.36 -4.63 5.78
CA SER A 296 -0.64 -5.15 4.43
C SER A 296 -1.17 -6.58 4.46
N VAL A 297 -0.84 -7.39 5.49
CA VAL A 297 -1.50 -8.68 5.73
C VAL A 297 -2.97 -8.50 6.08
N ALA A 298 -3.34 -7.51 6.90
CA ALA A 298 -4.75 -7.23 7.18
C ALA A 298 -5.50 -6.86 5.88
N LEU A 299 -4.89 -6.06 5.00
CA LEU A 299 -5.48 -5.76 3.69
C LEU A 299 -5.58 -7.01 2.79
N LEU A 300 -4.56 -7.88 2.80
CA LEU A 300 -4.56 -9.16 2.08
C LEU A 300 -5.72 -10.06 2.54
N LEU A 301 -5.90 -10.21 3.84
CA LEU A 301 -6.99 -10.99 4.42
C LEU A 301 -8.36 -10.39 4.07
N ARG A 302 -8.52 -9.07 4.21
CA ARG A 302 -9.78 -8.36 3.99
C ARG A 302 -10.17 -8.29 2.52
N HIS A 303 -9.25 -7.85 1.67
CA HIS A 303 -9.54 -7.56 0.26
C HIS A 303 -9.18 -8.71 -0.68
N GLY A 304 -8.11 -9.44 -0.43
CA GLY A 304 -7.67 -10.58 -1.23
C GLY A 304 -8.46 -11.84 -0.93
N LEU A 305 -8.45 -12.28 0.31
CA LEU A 305 -9.01 -13.56 0.71
C LEU A 305 -10.45 -13.48 1.25
N LYS A 306 -11.00 -12.27 1.48
CA LYS A 306 -12.33 -12.01 2.05
C LYS A 306 -12.52 -12.57 3.47
N LEU A 307 -11.45 -12.61 4.25
CA LEU A 307 -11.39 -13.09 5.65
C LEU A 307 -11.40 -11.88 6.60
N ARG A 308 -12.56 -11.25 6.75
CA ARG A 308 -12.70 -9.98 7.49
C ARG A 308 -12.32 -10.11 8.96
N GLU A 309 -12.82 -11.13 9.66
CA GLU A 309 -12.54 -11.32 11.09
C GLU A 309 -11.03 -11.52 11.37
N ALA A 310 -10.36 -12.28 10.52
CA ALA A 310 -8.91 -12.45 10.61
C ALA A 310 -8.14 -11.15 10.33
N ALA A 311 -8.62 -10.31 9.41
CA ALA A 311 -8.04 -9.00 9.15
C ALA A 311 -8.22 -8.05 10.35
N ASP A 312 -9.43 -8.03 10.94
CA ASP A 312 -9.74 -7.18 12.11
C ASP A 312 -8.90 -7.59 13.33
N ALA A 313 -8.59 -8.89 13.49
CA ALA A 313 -7.70 -9.37 14.54
C ALA A 313 -6.25 -8.86 14.35
N VAL A 314 -5.75 -8.80 13.11
CA VAL A 314 -4.42 -8.22 12.82
C VAL A 314 -4.39 -6.72 13.14
N ASP A 315 -5.40 -5.97 12.71
CA ASP A 315 -5.50 -4.53 13.00
C ASP A 315 -5.59 -4.27 14.51
N GLY A 316 -6.38 -5.08 15.24
CA GLY A 316 -6.49 -5.01 16.69
C GLY A 316 -5.17 -5.30 17.40
N ALA A 317 -4.43 -6.32 16.97
CA ALA A 317 -3.14 -6.67 17.55
C ALA A 317 -2.07 -5.59 17.29
N ILE A 318 -2.07 -4.94 16.10
CA ILE A 318 -1.21 -3.78 15.84
C ILE A 318 -1.55 -2.64 16.81
N ALA A 319 -2.83 -2.30 16.95
CA ALA A 319 -3.27 -1.23 17.82
C ALA A 319 -2.87 -1.51 19.28
N ALA A 320 -3.15 -2.71 19.79
CA ALA A 320 -2.80 -3.11 21.17
C ALA A 320 -1.28 -3.10 21.39
N THR A 321 -0.46 -3.51 20.39
CA THR A 321 1.00 -3.45 20.47
C THR A 321 1.49 -2.00 20.64
N LEU A 322 0.91 -1.07 19.89
CA LEU A 322 1.27 0.35 19.95
C LEU A 322 0.76 0.99 21.25
N ASP A 323 -0.44 0.64 21.72
CA ASP A 323 -1.01 1.12 22.99
C ASP A 323 -0.20 0.64 24.19
N ALA A 324 0.35 -0.57 24.14
CA ALA A 324 1.27 -1.11 25.14
C ALA A 324 2.66 -0.44 25.15
N GLY A 325 2.89 0.56 24.27
CA GLY A 325 4.12 1.35 24.24
C GLY A 325 5.26 0.74 23.43
N ALA A 326 5.02 -0.31 22.63
CA ALA A 326 6.06 -0.83 21.74
C ALA A 326 6.38 0.17 20.62
N ARG A 327 7.66 0.46 20.42
CA ARG A 327 8.16 1.44 19.44
C ARG A 327 9.38 0.89 18.71
N THR A 328 9.37 0.97 17.39
CA THR A 328 10.60 0.85 16.59
C THR A 328 11.37 2.18 16.61
N GLN A 329 12.57 2.19 16.09
CA GLN A 329 13.46 3.35 16.17
C GLN A 329 12.84 4.63 15.56
N ASP A 330 12.09 4.50 14.47
CA ASP A 330 11.40 5.60 13.78
C ASP A 330 10.20 6.17 14.57
N LEU A 331 9.67 5.39 15.53
CA LEU A 331 8.54 5.77 16.39
C LEU A 331 8.94 6.16 17.80
N ALA A 332 10.15 5.84 18.23
CA ALA A 332 10.63 6.17 19.57
C ALA A 332 10.97 7.66 19.69
N ARG A 333 10.63 8.27 20.84
CA ARG A 333 11.08 9.63 21.15
C ARG A 333 12.58 9.67 21.42
N PRO A 334 13.24 10.79 21.26
CA PRO A 334 14.64 10.92 21.64
C PRO A 334 14.88 10.49 23.08
N GLY A 335 15.75 9.49 23.28
CA GLY A 335 16.08 8.91 24.60
C GLY A 335 15.17 7.77 25.07
N GLU A 336 14.11 7.44 24.35
CA GLU A 336 13.31 6.24 24.62
C GLU A 336 13.96 4.98 24.04
N SER A 337 13.76 3.83 24.68
CA SER A 337 14.18 2.54 24.17
C SER A 337 13.29 2.12 22.99
N SER A 338 13.88 1.60 21.94
CA SER A 338 13.18 0.99 20.82
C SER A 338 13.37 -0.52 20.79
N ILE A 339 12.47 -1.23 20.12
CA ILE A 339 12.57 -2.66 19.84
C ILE A 339 12.89 -2.88 18.36
N GLY A 340 13.52 -4.02 18.06
CA GLY A 340 13.87 -4.39 16.69
C GLY A 340 12.68 -4.84 15.87
N THR A 341 12.90 -4.98 14.56
CA THR A 341 11.93 -5.48 13.57
C THR A 341 11.34 -6.83 13.99
N ALA A 342 12.21 -7.78 14.37
CA ALA A 342 11.80 -9.11 14.77
C ALA A 342 10.96 -9.12 16.06
N ALA A 343 11.34 -8.30 17.06
CA ALA A 343 10.62 -8.18 18.32
C ALA A 343 9.23 -7.53 18.13
N MET A 344 9.11 -6.54 17.24
CA MET A 344 7.83 -5.91 16.93
C MET A 344 6.88 -6.93 16.28
N GLY A 345 7.35 -7.68 15.28
CA GLY A 345 6.53 -8.71 14.63
C GLY A 345 6.12 -9.84 15.57
N ALA A 346 7.01 -10.27 16.48
CA ALA A 346 6.70 -11.27 17.49
C ALA A 346 5.58 -10.82 18.41
N ARG A 347 5.62 -9.58 18.92
CA ARG A 347 4.56 -9.03 19.80
C ARG A 347 3.19 -9.00 19.13
N VAL A 348 3.11 -8.59 17.87
CA VAL A 348 1.84 -8.60 17.13
C VAL A 348 1.32 -10.04 16.99
N ALA A 349 2.19 -11.00 16.63
CA ALA A 349 1.80 -12.41 16.49
C ALA A 349 1.34 -13.03 17.82
N GLU A 350 2.02 -12.74 18.93
CA GLU A 350 1.64 -13.19 20.28
C GLU A 350 0.25 -12.68 20.69
N LEU A 351 -0.07 -11.42 20.42
CA LEU A 351 -1.40 -10.87 20.72
C LEU A 351 -2.51 -11.53 19.90
N ILE A 352 -2.25 -11.84 18.62
CA ILE A 352 -3.21 -12.59 17.79
C ILE A 352 -3.51 -13.95 18.43
N LEU A 353 -2.49 -14.66 18.96
CA LEU A 353 -2.66 -15.97 19.59
C LEU A 353 -3.32 -15.88 20.98
N ALA A 354 -3.01 -14.84 21.77
CA ALA A 354 -3.54 -14.66 23.13
C ALA A 354 -5.08 -14.48 23.14
N GLU A 355 -5.63 -13.68 22.23
CA GLU A 355 -7.08 -13.50 22.11
C GLU A 355 -7.83 -14.79 21.69
N ALA A 356 -7.13 -15.78 21.12
CA ALA A 356 -7.69 -17.09 20.84
C ALA A 356 -7.98 -17.89 22.11
N LEU A 357 -7.23 -17.67 23.18
CA LEU A 357 -7.39 -18.37 24.46
C LEU A 357 -8.55 -17.80 25.28
N GLU A 358 -8.76 -16.47 25.22
CA GLU A 358 -9.85 -15.79 25.93
C GLU A 358 -11.23 -16.08 25.32
N GLY A 359 -11.32 -16.27 24.00
CA GLY A 359 -12.57 -16.60 23.30
C GLY A 359 -13.00 -18.07 23.41
N ARG A 360 -12.16 -18.94 24.02
CA ARG A 360 -12.46 -20.38 24.28
C ARG A 360 -12.82 -20.70 25.73
N SER A 361 -12.72 -19.72 26.63
CA SER A 361 -13.13 -19.81 28.06
C SER A 361 -14.53 -19.25 28.27
#